data_455a70b43264c9ed6b1a954ba370d74e
#
_entry.id   455a70b43264c9ed6b1a954ba370d74e
#
_cell.length_a   1.000
_cell.length_b   1.000
_cell.length_c   1.000
_cell.angle_alpha   90.00
_cell.angle_beta   90.00
_cell.angle_gamma   90.00
#
_symmetry.space_group_name_H-M   'P 1'
#
loop_
_entity.id
_entity.type
_entity.pdbx_description
1 polymer ?
#
loop_
_entity_poly.entity_id
_entity_poly.type
_entity_poly.pdbx_seq_one_letter_code
_entity_poly.pdbx_strand_id
1 'polypeptide(L)'
;MTIGLILTSLIILCCIFFNKISGKFGLPALLMFILLGMLFGSDGLFKIQFDNYKFAEEICSTALIFIIFYGGFGTKWSEAKKVAGKSLLLASGGVVITALLTGLFCHYVLRFEWLEGMLIGAVISSTDAASVFSVLRAKKLNLKFGTASVLELESGSNDPWAYMLTIIILSIMKGGASPLKFAYTLFAQVFFGILFGTVISAAAVFLIKKVKFDAAGFDAIFVTAIALLSYALPTAVGGNGYLSAYIVGIVLGNARIPEKKALVHFFDGITGFTQILLFFLLGLLAFPSQMPEIFLPAAAIMLFLTFAARPAATAMIMKPFRASWNQIALISWAGLRGATSVVFAIIVTVDDAYTKSDVFHIVFCIVLMSVGIQGTLLPKVAAKLNMIDDEENVMRTFNDYSDETEVQFIKLSVTEESVWAGRKIKDIPFPRGLLVVMIIRGREKVIPTGKTKILAGDILALSAEGFYDDSNFVLSEVKIDSRHDWCGNRISELSIPDDSLIVMIKRRGHTLIPGGKLRIRNGDVLVMTSNN
;
A
#
# COMPACT_ATOMS: atom_id res chain seq x y z
N MET A 1 31.82 -6.41 10.81
CA MET A 1 31.08 -6.23 9.56
C MET A 1 30.52 -7.57 9.02
N THR A 2 31.34 -8.57 8.70
CA THR A 2 30.90 -9.85 8.08
C THR A 2 29.86 -10.61 8.89
N ILE A 3 30.04 -10.76 10.20
CA ILE A 3 29.08 -11.45 11.09
C ILE A 3 27.75 -10.71 11.11
N GLY A 4 27.75 -9.37 11.16
CA GLY A 4 26.52 -8.58 11.12
C GLY A 4 25.76 -8.77 9.81
N LEU A 5 26.44 -8.81 8.65
CA LEU A 5 25.82 -9.09 7.35
C LEU A 5 25.20 -10.50 7.29
N ILE A 6 25.92 -11.50 7.82
CA ILE A 6 25.39 -12.87 7.90
C ILE A 6 24.12 -12.92 8.75
N LEU A 7 24.16 -12.33 9.94
CA LEU A 7 22.99 -12.27 10.83
C LEU A 7 21.79 -11.55 10.17
N THR A 8 22.02 -10.37 9.60
CA THR A 8 20.97 -9.61 8.91
C THR A 8 20.36 -10.42 7.75
N SER A 9 21.19 -11.06 6.94
CA SER A 9 20.72 -11.91 5.83
C SER A 9 19.89 -13.10 6.33
N LEU A 10 20.37 -13.77 7.39
CA LEU A 10 19.64 -14.88 8.00
C LEU A 10 18.30 -14.45 8.58
N ILE A 11 18.25 -13.30 9.26
CA ILE A 11 17.01 -12.72 9.82
C ILE A 11 16.00 -12.44 8.71
N ILE A 12 16.42 -11.78 7.62
CA ILE A 12 15.53 -11.48 6.49
C ILE A 12 14.97 -12.78 5.89
N LEU A 13 15.82 -13.78 5.66
CA LEU A 13 15.38 -15.08 5.16
C LEU A 13 14.38 -15.75 6.11
N CYS A 14 14.67 -15.76 7.41
CA CYS A 14 13.74 -16.29 8.42
C CYS A 14 12.39 -15.54 8.36
N CYS A 15 12.39 -14.21 8.30
CA CYS A 15 11.15 -13.43 8.21
C CYS A 15 10.33 -13.80 6.96
N ILE A 16 10.97 -13.97 5.80
CA ILE A 16 10.31 -14.39 4.56
C ILE A 16 9.66 -15.79 4.71
N PHE A 17 10.38 -16.75 5.29
CA PHE A 17 9.84 -18.08 5.55
C PHE A 17 8.70 -18.07 6.56
N PHE A 18 8.82 -17.29 7.65
CA PHE A 18 7.76 -17.14 8.63
C PHE A 18 6.53 -16.43 8.06
N ASN A 19 6.69 -15.49 7.15
CA ASN A 19 5.56 -14.89 6.42
C ASN A 19 4.75 -15.95 5.65
N LYS A 20 5.44 -16.88 4.96
CA LYS A 20 4.77 -17.99 4.26
C LYS A 20 4.05 -18.95 5.20
N ILE A 21 4.63 -19.21 6.38
CA ILE A 21 4.04 -20.08 7.40
C ILE A 21 2.84 -19.41 8.08
N SER A 22 2.94 -18.13 8.40
CA SER A 22 1.89 -17.30 9.02
C SER A 22 0.57 -17.39 8.25
N GLY A 23 0.62 -17.32 6.91
CA GLY A 23 -0.56 -17.47 6.06
C GLY A 23 -1.31 -18.80 6.24
N LYS A 24 -0.61 -19.89 6.56
CA LYS A 24 -1.23 -21.21 6.82
C LYS A 24 -1.97 -21.26 8.16
N PHE A 25 -1.45 -20.57 9.18
CA PHE A 25 -2.06 -20.53 10.51
C PHE A 25 -3.10 -19.41 10.67
N GLY A 26 -3.21 -18.50 9.70
CA GLY A 26 -4.11 -17.34 9.75
C GLY A 26 -3.69 -16.31 10.81
N LEU A 27 -2.42 -16.29 11.19
CA LEU A 27 -1.83 -15.28 12.07
C LEU A 27 -1.33 -14.12 11.21
N PRO A 28 -1.41 -12.86 11.67
CA PRO A 28 -0.76 -11.76 10.98
C PRO A 28 0.75 -11.97 10.91
N ALA A 29 1.34 -11.81 9.70
CA ALA A 29 2.79 -11.99 9.50
C ALA A 29 3.63 -11.08 10.39
N LEU A 30 3.13 -9.88 10.65
CA LEU A 30 3.78 -8.86 11.47
C LEU A 30 4.05 -9.35 12.90
N LEU A 31 3.12 -10.14 13.46
CA LEU A 31 3.31 -10.76 14.77
C LEU A 31 4.53 -11.70 14.79
N MET A 32 4.73 -12.45 13.71
CA MET A 32 5.87 -13.36 13.60
C MET A 32 7.20 -12.61 13.57
N PHE A 33 7.23 -11.43 12.90
CA PHE A 33 8.45 -10.59 12.86
C PHE A 33 8.79 -10.03 14.25
N ILE A 34 7.78 -9.60 15.01
CA ILE A 34 7.96 -9.15 16.39
C ILE A 34 8.52 -10.29 17.26
N LEU A 35 7.88 -11.46 17.21
CA LEU A 35 8.30 -12.62 18.01
C LEU A 35 9.72 -13.07 17.64
N LEU A 36 10.08 -13.01 16.35
CA LEU A 36 11.43 -13.28 15.92
C LEU A 36 12.42 -12.25 16.50
N GLY A 37 12.08 -10.96 16.45
CA GLY A 37 12.88 -9.90 17.08
C GLY A 37 13.10 -10.13 18.57
N MET A 38 12.05 -10.51 19.31
CA MET A 38 12.14 -10.86 20.74
C MET A 38 13.05 -12.06 20.99
N LEU A 39 13.03 -13.09 20.12
CA LEU A 39 13.94 -14.23 20.23
C LEU A 39 15.42 -13.85 20.07
N PHE A 40 15.70 -12.87 19.22
CA PHE A 40 17.04 -12.36 19.00
C PHE A 40 17.46 -11.30 20.03
N GLY A 41 16.50 -10.64 20.68
CA GLY A 41 16.73 -9.53 21.62
C GLY A 41 17.49 -9.90 22.89
N SER A 42 17.72 -8.90 23.71
CA SER A 42 18.56 -8.98 24.93
C SER A 42 18.10 -10.05 25.91
N ASP A 43 16.79 -10.23 26.07
CA ASP A 43 16.16 -11.26 26.92
C ASP A 43 15.82 -12.54 26.15
N GLY A 44 16.09 -12.59 24.84
CA GLY A 44 15.77 -13.72 23.98
C GLY A 44 16.81 -14.84 24.04
N LEU A 45 16.65 -15.85 23.17
CA LEU A 45 17.57 -16.99 23.08
C LEU A 45 18.98 -16.59 22.62
N PHE A 46 19.07 -15.63 21.67
CA PHE A 46 20.34 -15.21 21.08
C PHE A 46 21.04 -14.09 21.85
N LYS A 47 20.36 -13.46 22.81
CA LYS A 47 20.90 -12.42 23.71
C LYS A 47 21.68 -11.32 23.01
N ILE A 48 21.19 -10.84 21.86
CA ILE A 48 21.77 -9.70 21.17
C ILE A 48 21.40 -8.45 21.96
N GLN A 49 22.40 -7.82 22.58
CA GLN A 49 22.19 -6.55 23.28
C GLN A 49 21.94 -5.44 22.27
N PHE A 50 20.72 -4.94 22.26
CA PHE A 50 20.31 -3.81 21.44
C PHE A 50 19.35 -2.94 22.26
N ASP A 51 19.85 -1.79 22.69
CA ASP A 51 19.15 -0.81 23.53
C ASP A 51 19.24 0.62 22.96
N ASN A 52 19.67 0.73 21.70
CA ASN A 52 19.83 2.03 21.04
C ASN A 52 18.50 2.51 20.45
N TYR A 53 17.63 3.07 21.29
CA TYR A 53 16.34 3.62 20.90
C TYR A 53 16.44 4.75 19.86
N LYS A 54 17.51 5.58 19.92
CA LYS A 54 17.71 6.65 18.96
C LYS A 54 17.96 6.14 17.54
N PHE A 55 18.83 5.13 17.41
CA PHE A 55 19.08 4.49 16.13
C PHE A 55 17.83 3.77 15.60
N ALA A 56 17.07 3.12 16.49
CA ALA A 56 15.81 2.49 16.13
C ALA A 56 14.76 3.50 15.69
N GLU A 57 14.68 4.66 16.37
CA GLU A 57 13.78 5.77 16.01
C GLU A 57 14.06 6.27 14.59
N GLU A 58 15.31 6.53 14.25
CA GLU A 58 15.73 7.01 12.92
C GLU A 58 15.35 6.02 11.81
N ILE A 59 15.58 4.71 12.02
CA ILE A 59 15.23 3.67 11.05
C ILE A 59 13.72 3.49 10.96
N CYS A 60 13.04 3.38 12.09
CA CYS A 60 11.60 3.14 12.13
C CYS A 60 10.82 4.33 11.58
N SER A 61 11.24 5.56 11.88
CA SER A 61 10.63 6.78 11.33
C SER A 61 10.82 6.85 9.81
N THR A 62 12.02 6.49 9.30
CA THR A 62 12.28 6.41 7.86
C THR A 62 11.42 5.32 7.19
N ALA A 63 11.33 4.14 7.80
CA ALA A 63 10.46 3.07 7.32
C ALA A 63 8.98 3.51 7.25
N LEU A 64 8.53 4.24 8.28
CA LEU A 64 7.16 4.75 8.35
C LEU A 64 6.85 5.76 7.25
N ILE A 65 7.82 6.56 6.78
CA ILE A 65 7.64 7.45 5.62
C ILE A 65 7.20 6.65 4.39
N PHE A 66 7.89 5.55 4.08
CA PHE A 66 7.55 4.71 2.93
C PHE A 66 6.21 4.02 3.09
N ILE A 67 5.90 3.54 4.28
CA ILE A 67 4.62 2.87 4.58
C ILE A 67 3.45 3.86 4.38
N ILE A 68 3.55 5.07 4.93
CA ILE A 68 2.50 6.10 4.81
C ILE A 68 2.40 6.62 3.38
N PHE A 69 3.54 6.88 2.71
CA PHE A 69 3.54 7.28 1.31
C PHE A 69 2.88 6.24 0.42
N TYR A 70 3.25 4.96 0.57
CA TYR A 70 2.68 3.88 -0.23
C TYR A 70 1.21 3.63 0.07
N GLY A 71 0.79 3.77 1.34
CA GLY A 71 -0.62 3.76 1.73
C GLY A 71 -1.43 4.82 0.98
N GLY A 72 -0.90 6.04 0.87
CA GLY A 72 -1.47 7.10 0.04
C GLY A 72 -1.44 6.77 -1.45
N PHE A 73 -0.30 6.28 -1.97
CA PHE A 73 -0.11 5.95 -3.37
C PHE A 73 -1.06 4.87 -3.87
N GLY A 74 -1.37 3.89 -3.02
CA GLY A 74 -2.35 2.84 -3.29
C GLY A 74 -3.80 3.30 -3.26
N THR A 75 -4.11 4.44 -2.64
CA THR A 75 -5.49 4.91 -2.46
C THR A 75 -6.10 5.41 -3.77
N LYS A 76 -7.04 4.66 -4.36
CA LYS A 76 -7.82 5.06 -5.55
C LYS A 76 -8.86 6.12 -5.20
N TRP A 77 -8.61 7.39 -5.51
CA TRP A 77 -9.48 8.50 -5.16
C TRP A 77 -10.90 8.38 -5.72
N SER A 78 -11.07 7.77 -6.91
CA SER A 78 -12.39 7.53 -7.52
C SER A 78 -13.33 6.71 -6.63
N GLU A 79 -12.78 5.80 -5.85
CA GLU A 79 -13.52 4.93 -4.92
C GLU A 79 -13.55 5.54 -3.51
N ALA A 80 -12.39 6.05 -3.07
CA ALA A 80 -12.22 6.67 -1.76
C ALA A 80 -13.15 7.87 -1.55
N LYS A 81 -13.41 8.70 -2.58
CA LYS A 81 -14.28 9.87 -2.49
C LYS A 81 -15.70 9.57 -1.99
N LYS A 82 -16.21 8.35 -2.23
CA LYS A 82 -17.56 7.92 -1.78
C LYS A 82 -17.65 7.79 -0.25
N VAL A 83 -16.52 7.46 0.38
CA VAL A 83 -16.42 7.25 1.82
C VAL A 83 -15.56 8.29 2.53
N ALA A 84 -14.96 9.23 1.78
CA ALA A 84 -13.95 10.16 2.27
C ALA A 84 -14.41 10.98 3.48
N GLY A 85 -15.62 11.54 3.45
CA GLY A 85 -16.12 12.37 4.55
C GLY A 85 -16.16 11.64 5.89
N LYS A 86 -16.74 10.44 5.91
CA LYS A 86 -16.83 9.62 7.14
C LYS A 86 -15.48 9.07 7.59
N SER A 87 -14.62 8.67 6.63
CA SER A 87 -13.29 8.12 6.94
C SER A 87 -12.34 9.19 7.45
N LEU A 88 -12.33 10.39 6.85
CA LEU A 88 -11.49 11.50 7.30
C LEU A 88 -11.93 12.03 8.68
N LEU A 89 -13.23 12.04 8.97
CA LEU A 89 -13.73 12.37 10.31
C LEU A 89 -13.34 11.31 11.35
N LEU A 90 -13.33 10.01 10.98
CA LEU A 90 -12.82 8.96 11.84
C LEU A 90 -11.31 9.09 12.05
N ALA A 91 -10.56 9.39 10.99
CA ALA A 91 -9.10 9.57 11.05
C ALA A 91 -8.67 10.80 11.86
N SER A 92 -9.49 11.84 11.93
CA SER A 92 -9.18 13.09 12.68
C SER A 92 -9.92 13.13 14.01
N GLY A 93 -11.21 13.41 13.99
CA GLY A 93 -12.06 13.50 15.20
C GLY A 93 -12.09 12.19 15.99
N GLY A 94 -12.12 11.03 15.29
CA GLY A 94 -12.09 9.71 15.93
C GLY A 94 -10.78 9.46 16.69
N VAL A 95 -9.65 9.87 16.14
CA VAL A 95 -8.34 9.82 16.79
C VAL A 95 -8.34 10.68 18.05
N VAL A 96 -8.79 11.94 17.95
CA VAL A 96 -8.84 12.87 19.11
C VAL A 96 -9.74 12.32 20.21
N ILE A 97 -10.96 11.86 19.88
CA ILE A 97 -11.88 11.29 20.86
C ILE A 97 -11.29 10.03 21.51
N THR A 98 -10.70 9.15 20.72
CA THR A 98 -10.09 7.92 21.22
C THR A 98 -8.91 8.24 22.14
N ALA A 99 -8.03 9.16 21.74
CA ALA A 99 -6.89 9.61 22.54
C ALA A 99 -7.34 10.21 23.88
N LEU A 100 -8.33 11.11 23.83
CA LEU A 100 -8.88 11.75 25.01
C LEU A 100 -9.50 10.74 25.99
N LEU A 101 -10.41 9.89 25.50
CA LEU A 101 -11.07 8.88 26.36
C LEU A 101 -10.06 7.91 26.97
N THR A 102 -9.07 7.48 26.18
CA THR A 102 -8.03 6.58 26.68
C THR A 102 -7.12 7.27 27.67
N GLY A 103 -6.74 8.52 27.43
CA GLY A 103 -5.94 9.32 28.35
C GLY A 103 -6.66 9.54 29.69
N LEU A 104 -7.95 9.87 29.65
CA LEU A 104 -8.81 9.98 30.84
C LEU A 104 -8.84 8.67 31.64
N PHE A 105 -9.01 7.52 30.95
CA PHE A 105 -8.98 6.22 31.59
C PHE A 105 -7.62 5.94 32.25
N CYS A 106 -6.51 6.22 31.56
CA CYS A 106 -5.18 6.06 32.12
C CYS A 106 -5.00 6.90 33.39
N HIS A 107 -5.47 8.15 33.39
CA HIS A 107 -5.33 9.03 34.53
C HIS A 107 -6.24 8.65 35.70
N TYR A 108 -7.56 8.52 35.48
CA TYR A 108 -8.53 8.32 36.56
C TYR A 108 -8.57 6.89 37.08
N VAL A 109 -8.40 5.89 36.22
CA VAL A 109 -8.50 4.49 36.60
C VAL A 109 -7.13 3.88 36.93
N LEU A 110 -6.15 4.09 36.07
CA LEU A 110 -4.81 3.50 36.23
C LEU A 110 -3.84 4.40 37.01
N ARG A 111 -4.25 5.64 37.35
CA ARG A 111 -3.48 6.59 38.16
C ARG A 111 -2.16 7.06 37.52
N PHE A 112 -2.07 7.03 36.19
CA PHE A 112 -0.97 7.69 35.49
C PHE A 112 -1.02 9.21 35.68
N GLU A 113 0.12 9.90 35.55
CA GLU A 113 0.13 11.36 35.51
C GLU A 113 -0.73 11.85 34.33
N TRP A 114 -1.34 13.04 34.48
CA TRP A 114 -2.29 13.58 33.50
C TRP A 114 -1.73 13.59 32.07
N LEU A 115 -0.54 14.17 31.89
CA LEU A 115 0.07 14.30 30.56
C LEU A 115 0.60 12.96 30.05
N GLU A 116 1.11 12.07 30.91
CA GLU A 116 1.51 10.72 30.49
C GLU A 116 0.31 9.88 30.03
N GLY A 117 -0.82 9.95 30.75
CA GLY A 117 -2.05 9.28 30.32
C GLY A 117 -2.53 9.78 28.95
N MET A 118 -2.54 11.11 28.74
CA MET A 118 -2.88 11.70 27.45
C MET A 118 -1.90 11.30 26.35
N LEU A 119 -0.61 11.21 26.67
CA LEU A 119 0.44 10.79 25.74
C LEU A 119 0.26 9.34 25.29
N ILE A 120 0.01 8.43 26.24
CA ILE A 120 -0.32 7.03 25.92
C ILE A 120 -1.56 6.98 25.00
N GLY A 121 -2.61 7.74 25.36
CA GLY A 121 -3.83 7.83 24.56
C GLY A 121 -3.55 8.31 23.12
N ALA A 122 -2.71 9.34 22.93
CA ALA A 122 -2.33 9.87 21.64
C ALA A 122 -1.56 8.84 20.80
N VAL A 123 -0.52 8.24 21.38
CA VAL A 123 0.34 7.24 20.73
C VAL A 123 -0.45 6.04 20.23
N ILE A 124 -1.40 5.53 21.03
CA ILE A 124 -2.18 4.35 20.66
C ILE A 124 -3.48 4.69 19.90
N SER A 125 -3.74 5.95 19.56
CA SER A 125 -4.98 6.34 18.86
C SER A 125 -4.98 5.99 17.37
N SER A 126 -3.81 5.84 16.73
CA SER A 126 -3.66 5.37 15.35
C SER A 126 -4.10 3.92 15.20
N THR A 127 -4.62 3.56 14.02
CA THR A 127 -5.04 2.19 13.67
C THR A 127 -4.25 1.66 12.48
N ASP A 128 -4.11 0.34 12.38
CA ASP A 128 -3.32 -0.35 11.35
C ASP A 128 -4.20 -1.16 10.40
N ALA A 129 -4.47 -0.61 9.21
CA ALA A 129 -5.20 -1.34 8.17
C ALA A 129 -4.37 -2.46 7.55
N ALA A 130 -3.04 -2.37 7.52
CA ALA A 130 -2.22 -3.40 6.90
C ALA A 130 -2.43 -4.76 7.58
N SER A 131 -2.47 -4.78 8.92
CA SER A 131 -2.81 -5.97 9.71
C SER A 131 -4.23 -6.46 9.42
N VAL A 132 -5.22 -5.56 9.33
CA VAL A 132 -6.62 -5.90 9.01
C VAL A 132 -6.71 -6.57 7.65
N PHE A 133 -6.14 -5.94 6.63
CA PHE A 133 -6.23 -6.44 5.25
C PHE A 133 -5.39 -7.70 5.03
N SER A 134 -4.26 -7.87 5.72
CA SER A 134 -3.50 -9.13 5.65
C SER A 134 -4.35 -10.32 6.10
N VAL A 135 -5.13 -10.18 7.18
CA VAL A 135 -6.03 -11.22 7.69
C VAL A 135 -7.21 -11.45 6.75
N LEU A 136 -7.86 -10.38 6.27
CA LEU A 136 -9.02 -10.48 5.37
C LEU A 136 -8.63 -11.14 4.03
N ARG A 137 -7.48 -10.77 3.44
CA ARG A 137 -6.96 -11.37 2.20
C ARG A 137 -6.60 -12.84 2.38
N ALA A 138 -5.91 -13.19 3.46
CA ALA A 138 -5.56 -14.59 3.75
C ALA A 138 -6.80 -15.49 3.84
N LYS A 139 -7.95 -14.95 4.25
CA LYS A 139 -9.23 -15.66 4.35
C LYS A 139 -10.16 -15.40 3.17
N LYS A 140 -9.75 -14.61 2.17
CA LYS A 140 -10.56 -14.22 0.99
C LYS A 140 -11.93 -13.64 1.38
N LEU A 141 -11.97 -12.75 2.37
CA LEU A 141 -13.20 -12.15 2.88
C LEU A 141 -13.38 -10.74 2.33
N ASN A 142 -14.59 -10.41 1.89
CA ASN A 142 -15.02 -9.05 1.55
C ASN A 142 -15.99 -8.50 2.61
N LEU A 143 -16.06 -7.17 2.77
CA LEU A 143 -16.88 -6.52 3.80
C LEU A 143 -17.99 -5.67 3.17
N LYS A 144 -19.23 -5.84 3.67
CA LYS A 144 -20.42 -5.10 3.22
C LYS A 144 -20.31 -3.59 3.43
N PHE A 145 -21.11 -2.83 2.69
CA PHE A 145 -21.33 -1.38 2.82
C PHE A 145 -20.07 -0.54 2.63
N GLY A 146 -19.09 -1.03 1.84
CA GLY A 146 -17.82 -0.34 1.61
C GLY A 146 -16.99 -0.17 2.90
N THR A 147 -17.18 -1.05 3.88
CA THR A 147 -16.48 -1.00 5.18
C THR A 147 -14.98 -1.16 5.01
N ALA A 148 -14.54 -1.98 4.05
CA ALA A 148 -13.12 -2.12 3.72
C ALA A 148 -12.50 -0.77 3.31
N SER A 149 -13.15 -0.07 2.37
CA SER A 149 -12.71 1.25 1.93
C SER A 149 -12.69 2.30 3.05
N VAL A 150 -13.65 2.21 4.00
CA VAL A 150 -13.64 3.10 5.18
C VAL A 150 -12.43 2.84 6.05
N LEU A 151 -12.14 1.57 6.37
CA LEU A 151 -11.01 1.18 7.20
C LEU A 151 -9.66 1.54 6.56
N GLU A 152 -9.54 1.33 5.25
CA GLU A 152 -8.32 1.63 4.51
C GLU A 152 -8.02 3.13 4.52
N LEU A 153 -9.01 3.96 4.16
CA LEU A 153 -8.84 5.41 4.12
C LEU A 153 -8.70 6.02 5.52
N GLU A 154 -9.42 5.50 6.51
CA GLU A 154 -9.27 5.91 7.91
C GLU A 154 -7.85 5.66 8.39
N SER A 155 -7.38 4.43 8.28
CA SER A 155 -6.07 4.04 8.80
C SER A 155 -4.91 4.74 8.07
N GLY A 156 -4.99 4.89 6.74
CA GLY A 156 -3.97 5.64 6.01
C GLY A 156 -3.90 7.13 6.37
N SER A 157 -4.99 7.69 6.90
CA SER A 157 -5.09 9.12 7.22
C SER A 157 -4.93 9.44 8.71
N ASN A 158 -5.00 8.46 9.62
CA ASN A 158 -5.00 8.70 11.07
C ASN A 158 -3.62 8.82 11.69
N ASP A 159 -2.58 8.23 11.07
CA ASP A 159 -1.20 8.30 11.56
C ASP A 159 -0.69 9.75 11.72
N PRO A 160 -0.89 10.64 10.73
CA PRO A 160 -0.52 12.04 10.87
C PRO A 160 -1.19 12.75 12.05
N TRP A 161 -2.45 12.39 12.37
CA TRP A 161 -3.18 12.99 13.49
C TRP A 161 -2.68 12.48 14.84
N ALA A 162 -2.41 11.18 14.96
CA ALA A 162 -1.83 10.60 16.17
C ALA A 162 -0.42 11.13 16.44
N TYR A 163 0.41 11.25 15.39
CA TYR A 163 1.72 11.90 15.46
C TYR A 163 1.62 13.34 15.95
N MET A 164 0.72 14.13 15.35
CA MET A 164 0.50 15.51 15.74
C MET A 164 0.13 15.65 17.22
N LEU A 165 -0.82 14.83 17.70
CA LEU A 165 -1.21 14.82 19.12
C LEU A 165 -0.04 14.45 20.02
N THR A 166 0.76 13.44 19.66
CA THR A 166 1.95 13.01 20.40
C THR A 166 2.95 14.15 20.53
N ILE A 167 3.32 14.81 19.44
CA ILE A 167 4.27 15.92 19.44
C ILE A 167 3.75 17.13 20.24
N ILE A 168 2.45 17.41 20.15
CA ILE A 168 1.84 18.49 20.93
C ILE A 168 1.93 18.21 22.43
N ILE A 169 1.59 16.99 22.87
CA ILE A 169 1.64 16.62 24.29
C ILE A 169 3.08 16.65 24.80
N LEU A 170 4.05 16.12 24.05
CA LEU A 170 5.48 16.22 24.38
C LEU A 170 5.94 17.68 24.52
N SER A 171 5.51 18.57 23.62
CA SER A 171 5.80 20.00 23.71
C SER A 171 5.23 20.64 24.99
N ILE A 172 4.04 20.22 25.43
CA ILE A 172 3.42 20.68 26.69
C ILE A 172 4.23 20.18 27.89
N MET A 173 4.65 18.91 27.89
CA MET A 173 5.44 18.30 28.97
C MET A 173 6.78 19.00 29.18
N LYS A 174 7.40 19.51 28.12
CA LYS A 174 8.65 20.30 28.17
C LYS A 174 8.47 21.73 28.75
N GLY A 175 7.30 22.08 29.27
CA GLY A 175 7.05 23.40 29.87
C GLY A 175 6.84 24.54 28.87
N GLY A 176 6.63 24.19 27.58
CA GLY A 176 6.42 25.17 26.51
C GLY A 176 4.99 25.64 26.30
N ALA A 177 4.09 25.44 27.24
CA ALA A 177 2.64 25.53 27.03
C ALA A 177 2.09 26.94 27.24
N SER A 178 2.32 27.86 26.29
CA SER A 178 1.38 28.96 26.13
C SER A 178 0.25 28.56 25.18
N PRO A 179 -1.01 29.00 25.41
CA PRO A 179 -2.12 28.70 24.48
C PRO A 179 -1.84 29.14 23.03
N LEU A 180 -1.05 30.21 22.86
CA LEU A 180 -0.64 30.71 21.55
C LEU A 180 0.35 29.75 20.88
N LYS A 181 1.32 29.21 21.60
CA LYS A 181 2.28 28.23 21.06
C LYS A 181 1.59 26.92 20.66
N PHE A 182 0.63 26.48 21.48
CA PHE A 182 -0.21 25.34 21.14
C PHE A 182 -0.98 25.56 19.83
N ALA A 183 -1.69 26.69 19.73
CA ALA A 183 -2.46 27.04 18.53
C ALA A 183 -1.54 27.15 17.29
N TYR A 184 -0.35 27.76 17.47
CA TYR A 184 0.64 27.84 16.39
C TYR A 184 1.16 26.47 15.96
N THR A 185 1.50 25.58 16.90
CA THR A 185 1.98 24.23 16.58
C THR A 185 0.92 23.43 15.83
N LEU A 186 -0.35 23.48 16.29
CA LEU A 186 -1.46 22.82 15.61
C LEU A 186 -1.63 23.38 14.18
N PHE A 187 -1.62 24.72 14.05
CA PHE A 187 -1.71 25.37 12.73
C PHE A 187 -0.53 24.99 11.85
N ALA A 188 0.71 25.06 12.34
CA ALA A 188 1.92 24.77 11.58
C ALA A 188 1.93 23.31 11.09
N GLN A 189 1.59 22.35 11.95
CA GLN A 189 1.53 20.92 11.60
C GLN A 189 0.57 20.68 10.42
N VAL A 190 -0.63 21.23 10.49
CA VAL A 190 -1.64 21.03 9.44
C VAL A 190 -1.32 21.86 8.19
N PHE A 191 -1.05 23.16 8.38
CA PHE A 191 -0.85 24.08 7.26
C PHE A 191 0.39 23.72 6.42
N PHE A 192 1.55 23.57 7.05
CA PHE A 192 2.75 23.20 6.32
C PHE A 192 2.70 21.77 5.78
N GLY A 193 2.08 20.84 6.50
CA GLY A 193 1.86 19.48 5.99
C GLY A 193 1.08 19.48 4.68
N ILE A 194 -0.04 20.21 4.62
CA ILE A 194 -0.87 20.32 3.40
C ILE A 194 -0.15 21.14 2.31
N LEU A 195 0.45 22.27 2.67
CA LEU A 195 1.13 23.15 1.72
C LEU A 195 2.26 22.42 0.99
N PHE A 196 3.19 21.85 1.74
CA PHE A 196 4.32 21.12 1.15
C PHE A 196 3.85 19.84 0.43
N GLY A 197 2.89 19.11 0.98
CA GLY A 197 2.31 17.95 0.31
C GLY A 197 1.73 18.30 -1.06
N THR A 198 1.02 19.42 -1.15
CA THR A 198 0.40 19.88 -2.42
C THR A 198 1.45 20.41 -3.41
N VAL A 199 2.40 21.23 -2.94
CA VAL A 199 3.44 21.82 -3.79
C VAL A 199 4.38 20.74 -4.32
N ILE A 200 4.87 19.85 -3.45
CA ILE A 200 5.79 18.77 -3.83
C ILE A 200 5.10 17.80 -4.81
N SER A 201 3.85 17.44 -4.55
CA SER A 201 3.12 16.54 -5.45
C SER A 201 2.89 17.16 -6.83
N ALA A 202 2.53 18.46 -6.90
CA ALA A 202 2.36 19.16 -8.16
C ALA A 202 3.68 19.22 -8.95
N ALA A 203 4.78 19.56 -8.27
CA ALA A 203 6.12 19.58 -8.85
C ALA A 203 6.55 18.19 -9.34
N ALA A 204 6.34 17.15 -8.53
CA ALA A 204 6.67 15.76 -8.88
C ALA A 204 5.90 15.28 -10.12
N VAL A 205 4.58 15.49 -10.16
CA VAL A 205 3.75 15.13 -11.34
C VAL A 205 4.19 15.90 -12.59
N PHE A 206 4.53 17.19 -12.45
CA PHE A 206 5.03 17.99 -13.58
C PHE A 206 6.37 17.46 -14.09
N LEU A 207 7.31 17.17 -13.19
CA LEU A 207 8.64 16.67 -13.55
C LEU A 207 8.58 15.28 -14.20
N ILE A 208 7.83 14.33 -13.65
CA ILE A 208 7.68 12.98 -14.20
C ILE A 208 7.09 13.01 -15.63
N LYS A 209 6.15 13.92 -15.88
CA LYS A 209 5.56 14.06 -17.23
C LYS A 209 6.48 14.73 -18.24
N LYS A 210 7.36 15.61 -17.78
CA LYS A 210 8.24 16.40 -18.65
C LYS A 210 9.60 15.75 -18.89
N VAL A 211 10.16 15.13 -17.86
CA VAL A 211 11.46 14.46 -17.90
C VAL A 211 11.24 13.00 -18.27
N LYS A 212 11.80 12.58 -19.41
CA LYS A 212 11.86 11.15 -19.75
C LYS A 212 13.15 10.59 -19.18
N PHE A 213 13.04 9.66 -18.27
CA PHE A 213 14.21 8.95 -17.76
C PHE A 213 14.60 7.85 -18.75
N ASP A 214 15.84 7.91 -19.26
CA ASP A 214 16.30 6.98 -20.30
C ASP A 214 16.64 5.58 -19.75
N ALA A 215 16.89 5.48 -18.46
CA ALA A 215 17.23 4.22 -17.80
C ALA A 215 16.05 3.66 -16.98
N ALA A 216 15.75 2.37 -17.18
CA ALA A 216 14.73 1.68 -16.42
C ALA A 216 15.04 1.72 -14.91
N GLY A 217 14.04 2.08 -14.10
CA GLY A 217 14.15 2.18 -12.65
C GLY A 217 14.47 3.57 -12.09
N PHE A 218 14.91 4.53 -12.91
CA PHE A 218 15.14 5.90 -12.43
C PHE A 218 13.86 6.59 -11.96
N ASP A 219 12.71 6.25 -12.55
CA ASP A 219 11.39 6.69 -12.07
C ASP A 219 11.17 6.30 -10.61
N ALA A 220 11.54 5.08 -10.23
CA ALA A 220 11.39 4.58 -8.87
C ALA A 220 12.33 5.29 -7.88
N ILE A 221 13.57 5.53 -8.28
CA ILE A 221 14.55 6.29 -7.48
C ILE A 221 14.08 7.74 -7.31
N PHE A 222 13.57 8.37 -8.38
CA PHE A 222 13.01 9.72 -8.32
C PHE A 222 11.82 9.81 -7.35
N VAL A 223 10.86 8.89 -7.44
CA VAL A 223 9.70 8.87 -6.54
C VAL A 223 10.12 8.56 -5.10
N THR A 224 11.16 7.75 -4.89
CA THR A 224 11.77 7.52 -3.57
C THR A 224 12.32 8.82 -2.97
N ALA A 225 13.05 9.59 -3.75
CA ALA A 225 13.58 10.89 -3.31
C ALA A 225 12.45 11.88 -2.99
N ILE A 226 11.38 11.89 -3.80
CA ILE A 226 10.18 12.71 -3.54
C ILE A 226 9.49 12.28 -2.25
N ALA A 227 9.37 10.98 -1.96
CA ALA A 227 8.77 10.48 -0.71
C ALA A 227 9.56 10.96 0.52
N LEU A 228 10.89 10.88 0.49
CA LEU A 228 11.74 11.38 1.57
C LEU A 228 11.66 12.91 1.71
N LEU A 229 11.70 13.63 0.61
CA LEU A 229 11.62 15.10 0.58
C LEU A 229 10.26 15.59 1.11
N SER A 230 9.19 14.87 0.80
CA SER A 230 7.84 15.19 1.25
C SER A 230 7.67 15.12 2.78
N TYR A 231 8.48 14.32 3.45
CA TYR A 231 8.55 14.28 4.90
C TYR A 231 9.50 15.36 5.46
N ALA A 232 10.70 15.44 4.88
CA ALA A 232 11.79 16.24 5.45
C ALA A 232 11.51 17.76 5.39
N LEU A 233 11.01 18.27 4.27
CA LEU A 233 10.80 19.72 4.10
C LEU A 233 9.76 20.30 5.08
N PRO A 234 8.53 19.76 5.20
CA PRO A 234 7.59 20.29 6.18
C PRO A 234 8.08 20.11 7.60
N THR A 235 8.75 18.99 7.93
CA THR A 235 9.29 18.75 9.28
C THR A 235 10.32 19.79 9.66
N ALA A 236 11.19 20.22 8.75
CA ALA A 236 12.20 21.25 8.98
C ALA A 236 11.61 22.61 9.39
N VAL A 237 10.36 22.91 9.02
CA VAL A 237 9.64 24.15 9.38
C VAL A 237 8.56 23.94 10.45
N GLY A 238 8.58 22.80 11.14
CA GLY A 238 7.61 22.45 12.20
C GLY A 238 6.25 21.96 11.68
N GLY A 239 6.16 21.59 10.41
CA GLY A 239 4.98 20.98 9.82
C GLY A 239 4.94 19.46 10.00
N ASN A 240 3.82 18.84 9.63
CA ASN A 240 3.63 17.39 9.69
C ASN A 240 4.15 16.70 8.43
N GLY A 241 5.34 16.06 8.51
CA GLY A 241 5.96 15.36 7.41
C GLY A 241 5.16 14.13 6.94
N TYR A 242 4.55 13.41 7.87
CA TYR A 242 3.72 12.24 7.53
C TYR A 242 2.45 12.62 6.77
N LEU A 243 1.81 13.74 7.15
CA LEU A 243 0.66 14.27 6.41
C LEU A 243 1.04 14.65 4.98
N SER A 244 2.18 15.33 4.82
CA SER A 244 2.71 15.70 3.50
C SER A 244 3.03 14.47 2.65
N ALA A 245 3.72 13.47 3.21
CA ALA A 245 4.05 12.23 2.51
C ALA A 245 2.79 11.46 2.05
N TYR A 246 1.76 11.41 2.90
CA TYR A 246 0.47 10.80 2.56
C TYR A 246 -0.22 11.51 1.40
N ILE A 247 -0.27 12.85 1.42
CA ILE A 247 -0.85 13.67 0.35
C ILE A 247 -0.10 13.45 -0.96
N VAL A 248 1.24 13.47 -0.93
CA VAL A 248 2.08 13.20 -2.11
C VAL A 248 1.81 11.81 -2.66
N GLY A 249 1.69 10.81 -1.77
CA GLY A 249 1.30 9.46 -2.15
C GLY A 249 -0.03 9.43 -2.89
N ILE A 250 -1.10 10.00 -2.33
CA ILE A 250 -2.43 10.06 -2.97
C ILE A 250 -2.38 10.73 -4.33
N VAL A 251 -1.71 11.87 -4.46
CA VAL A 251 -1.67 12.63 -5.72
C VAL A 251 -0.91 11.86 -6.79
N LEU A 252 0.28 11.31 -6.48
CA LEU A 252 1.06 10.50 -7.43
C LEU A 252 0.32 9.20 -7.77
N GLY A 253 -0.27 8.54 -6.79
CA GLY A 253 -1.06 7.33 -6.98
C GLY A 253 -2.27 7.51 -7.91
N ASN A 254 -2.86 8.69 -7.99
CA ASN A 254 -3.99 9.00 -8.86
C ASN A 254 -3.60 9.76 -10.15
N ALA A 255 -2.35 10.19 -10.28
CA ALA A 255 -1.85 10.81 -11.48
C ALA A 255 -1.64 9.77 -12.60
N ARG A 256 -1.78 10.24 -13.85
CA ARG A 256 -1.38 9.45 -15.02
C ARG A 256 0.13 9.63 -15.24
N ILE A 257 0.90 8.74 -14.67
CA ILE A 257 2.36 8.69 -14.77
C ILE A 257 2.79 7.45 -15.55
N PRO A 258 3.90 7.56 -16.33
CA PRO A 258 4.49 6.40 -17.02
C PRO A 258 4.87 5.30 -16.02
N GLU A 259 4.98 4.07 -16.51
CA GLU A 259 5.50 2.90 -15.76
C GLU A 259 4.90 2.70 -14.35
N LYS A 260 3.63 3.11 -14.16
CA LYS A 260 2.97 3.07 -12.83
C LYS A 260 2.97 1.67 -12.21
N LYS A 261 2.83 0.60 -13.03
CA LYS A 261 2.89 -0.78 -12.52
C LYS A 261 4.26 -1.11 -11.91
N ALA A 262 5.34 -0.71 -12.57
CA ALA A 262 6.69 -0.91 -12.06
C ALA A 262 6.91 -0.18 -10.72
N LEU A 263 6.37 1.05 -10.59
CA LEU A 263 6.40 1.80 -9.32
C LEU A 263 5.63 1.08 -8.22
N VAL A 264 4.45 0.53 -8.51
CA VAL A 264 3.66 -0.23 -7.53
C VAL A 264 4.45 -1.43 -7.03
N HIS A 265 5.00 -2.27 -7.91
CA HIS A 265 5.79 -3.43 -7.52
C HIS A 265 7.05 -3.05 -6.72
N PHE A 266 7.72 -1.96 -7.11
CA PHE A 266 8.89 -1.47 -6.41
C PHE A 266 8.56 -1.01 -4.99
N PHE A 267 7.52 -0.18 -4.82
CA PHE A 267 7.11 0.30 -3.51
C PHE A 267 6.46 -0.77 -2.65
N ASP A 268 5.80 -1.76 -3.24
CA ASP A 268 5.31 -2.94 -2.52
C ASP A 268 6.48 -3.72 -1.90
N GLY A 269 7.53 -3.95 -2.68
CA GLY A 269 8.77 -4.58 -2.20
C GLY A 269 9.46 -3.78 -1.09
N ILE A 270 9.62 -2.46 -1.27
CA ILE A 270 10.20 -1.58 -0.23
C ILE A 270 9.36 -1.58 1.03
N THR A 271 8.04 -1.44 0.91
CA THR A 271 7.13 -1.45 2.06
C THR A 271 7.18 -2.78 2.79
N GLY A 272 7.20 -3.91 2.08
CA GLY A 272 7.37 -5.22 2.68
C GLY A 272 8.69 -5.35 3.43
N PHE A 273 9.80 -4.90 2.83
CA PHE A 273 11.12 -4.89 3.47
C PHE A 273 11.17 -4.00 4.71
N THR A 274 10.65 -2.78 4.61
CA THR A 274 10.63 -1.84 5.74
C THR A 274 9.72 -2.32 6.87
N GLN A 275 8.61 -2.99 6.57
CA GLN A 275 7.77 -3.65 7.58
C GLN A 275 8.53 -4.77 8.31
N ILE A 276 9.23 -5.65 7.59
CA ILE A 276 10.06 -6.68 8.22
C ILE A 276 11.07 -6.04 9.17
N LEU A 277 11.82 -5.05 8.68
CA LEU A 277 12.85 -4.35 9.45
C LEU A 277 12.27 -3.69 10.70
N LEU A 278 11.16 -2.96 10.53
CA LEU A 278 10.50 -2.24 11.60
C LEU A 278 10.00 -3.19 12.69
N PHE A 279 9.19 -4.18 12.33
CA PHE A 279 8.61 -5.09 13.33
C PHE A 279 9.66 -5.98 13.99
N PHE A 280 10.71 -6.36 13.27
CA PHE A 280 11.84 -7.07 13.86
C PHE A 280 12.61 -6.20 14.86
N LEU A 281 12.92 -4.94 14.51
CA LEU A 281 13.58 -3.99 15.42
C LEU A 281 12.73 -3.72 16.67
N LEU A 282 11.41 -3.57 16.51
CA LEU A 282 10.50 -3.41 17.65
C LEU A 282 10.56 -4.62 18.60
N GLY A 283 10.60 -5.83 18.04
CA GLY A 283 10.78 -7.04 18.85
C GLY A 283 12.16 -7.10 19.52
N LEU A 284 13.21 -6.64 18.82
CA LEU A 284 14.59 -6.64 19.34
C LEU A 284 14.77 -5.70 20.54
N LEU A 285 14.05 -4.54 20.54
CA LEU A 285 14.02 -3.56 21.62
C LEU A 285 13.18 -3.98 22.82
N ALA A 286 12.32 -4.99 22.66
CA ALA A 286 11.43 -5.42 23.72
C ALA A 286 12.17 -6.29 24.76
N PHE A 287 11.89 -6.06 26.03
CA PHE A 287 12.40 -6.84 27.15
C PHE A 287 11.28 -7.69 27.75
N PRO A 288 11.14 -8.96 27.32
CA PRO A 288 10.12 -9.87 27.84
C PRO A 288 10.11 -10.02 29.36
N SER A 289 11.25 -9.91 30.02
CA SER A 289 11.36 -9.98 31.49
C SER A 289 10.63 -8.87 32.23
N GLN A 290 10.47 -7.68 31.59
CA GLN A 290 9.77 -6.53 32.18
C GLN A 290 8.26 -6.55 31.87
N MET A 291 7.82 -7.33 30.91
CA MET A 291 6.42 -7.39 30.49
C MET A 291 5.43 -7.83 31.58
N PRO A 292 5.72 -8.77 32.50
CA PRO A 292 4.75 -9.19 33.51
C PRO A 292 4.24 -8.06 34.40
N GLU A 293 5.08 -7.08 34.74
CA GLU A 293 4.69 -5.92 35.56
C GLU A 293 3.82 -4.92 34.77
N ILE A 294 4.07 -4.81 33.49
CA ILE A 294 3.42 -3.86 32.58
C ILE A 294 2.15 -4.47 31.94
N PHE A 295 2.05 -5.81 31.92
CA PHE A 295 0.97 -6.52 31.23
C PHE A 295 -0.42 -6.13 31.72
N LEU A 296 -0.61 -6.00 33.03
CA LEU A 296 -1.94 -5.71 33.60
C LEU A 296 -2.45 -4.32 33.20
N PRO A 297 -1.69 -3.22 33.36
CA PRO A 297 -2.12 -1.91 32.87
C PRO A 297 -2.28 -1.89 31.34
N ALA A 298 -1.39 -2.52 30.57
CA ALA A 298 -1.52 -2.60 29.12
C ALA A 298 -2.79 -3.34 28.68
N ALA A 299 -3.11 -4.47 29.33
CA ALA A 299 -4.33 -5.23 29.07
C ALA A 299 -5.59 -4.43 29.43
N ALA A 300 -5.58 -3.71 30.55
CA ALA A 300 -6.69 -2.84 30.94
C ALA A 300 -6.93 -1.73 29.93
N ILE A 301 -5.86 -1.07 29.46
CA ILE A 301 -5.94 -0.03 28.40
C ILE A 301 -6.48 -0.64 27.11
N MET A 302 -5.96 -1.80 26.69
CA MET A 302 -6.41 -2.47 25.47
C MET A 302 -7.91 -2.83 25.53
N LEU A 303 -8.38 -3.39 26.66
CA LEU A 303 -9.79 -3.73 26.85
C LEU A 303 -10.66 -2.47 26.82
N PHE A 304 -10.29 -1.42 27.56
CA PHE A 304 -11.01 -0.15 27.53
C PHE A 304 -11.04 0.45 26.12
N LEU A 305 -9.93 0.45 25.42
CA LEU A 305 -9.80 0.93 24.05
C LEU A 305 -10.76 0.19 23.11
N THR A 306 -10.76 -1.16 23.18
CA THR A 306 -11.54 -2.02 22.29
C THR A 306 -13.04 -1.96 22.56
N PHE A 307 -13.45 -1.92 23.84
CA PHE A 307 -14.86 -2.06 24.21
C PHE A 307 -15.53 -0.75 24.60
N ALA A 308 -14.78 0.32 24.88
CA ALA A 308 -15.34 1.62 25.27
C ALA A 308 -14.89 2.76 24.37
N ALA A 309 -13.60 3.10 24.33
CA ALA A 309 -13.13 4.32 23.65
C ALA A 309 -13.36 4.28 22.15
N ARG A 310 -12.97 3.20 21.50
CA ARG A 310 -13.12 3.03 20.05
C ARG A 310 -14.60 2.92 19.62
N PRO A 311 -15.45 2.10 20.25
CA PRO A 311 -16.88 2.08 19.95
C PRO A 311 -17.56 3.42 20.14
N ALA A 312 -17.23 4.17 21.20
CA ALA A 312 -17.78 5.50 21.44
C ALA A 312 -17.41 6.49 20.31
N ALA A 313 -16.12 6.55 19.96
CA ALA A 313 -15.62 7.41 18.88
C ALA A 313 -16.27 7.04 17.54
N THR A 314 -16.28 5.75 17.22
CA THR A 314 -16.85 5.24 15.95
C THR A 314 -18.36 5.50 15.89
N ALA A 315 -19.10 5.26 16.96
CA ALA A 315 -20.54 5.49 17.02
C ALA A 315 -20.87 6.98 16.87
N MET A 316 -20.15 7.86 17.57
CA MET A 316 -20.35 9.30 17.51
C MET A 316 -20.19 9.85 16.09
N ILE A 317 -19.21 9.32 15.33
CA ILE A 317 -18.93 9.79 13.98
C ILE A 317 -19.78 9.09 12.92
N MET A 318 -19.97 7.76 13.02
CA MET A 318 -20.62 6.99 11.96
C MET A 318 -22.16 7.04 12.01
N LYS A 319 -22.75 7.28 13.19
CA LYS A 319 -24.23 7.37 13.32
C LYS A 319 -24.85 8.49 12.48
N PRO A 320 -24.30 9.70 12.43
CA PRO A 320 -24.80 10.76 11.53
C PRO A 320 -24.81 10.34 10.05
N PHE A 321 -23.90 9.45 9.63
CA PHE A 321 -23.86 8.87 8.28
C PHE A 321 -24.78 7.64 8.11
N ARG A 322 -25.70 7.40 9.04
CA ARG A 322 -26.68 6.29 9.02
C ARG A 322 -26.03 4.89 8.98
N ALA A 323 -24.82 4.73 9.52
CA ALA A 323 -24.20 3.42 9.62
C ALA A 323 -24.99 2.50 10.56
N SER A 324 -25.06 1.21 10.19
CA SER A 324 -25.68 0.18 11.02
C SER A 324 -24.82 -0.10 12.27
N TRP A 325 -25.43 -0.59 13.34
CA TRP A 325 -24.70 -0.96 14.54
C TRP A 325 -23.67 -2.07 14.27
N ASN A 326 -23.99 -3.01 13.39
CA ASN A 326 -23.06 -4.07 12.98
C ASN A 326 -21.83 -3.51 12.27
N GLN A 327 -22.03 -2.51 11.39
CA GLN A 327 -20.92 -1.81 10.73
C GLN A 327 -20.06 -1.05 11.75
N ILE A 328 -20.69 -0.31 12.68
CA ILE A 328 -19.98 0.42 13.74
C ILE A 328 -19.19 -0.56 14.62
N ALA A 329 -19.79 -1.67 15.04
CA ALA A 329 -19.12 -2.69 15.83
C ALA A 329 -17.93 -3.32 15.11
N LEU A 330 -18.06 -3.61 13.80
CA LEU A 330 -16.97 -4.15 13.01
C LEU A 330 -15.82 -3.15 12.82
N ILE A 331 -16.12 -1.87 12.51
CA ILE A 331 -15.10 -0.81 12.38
C ILE A 331 -14.40 -0.59 13.73
N SER A 332 -15.15 -0.65 14.83
CA SER A 332 -14.57 -0.54 16.18
C SER A 332 -13.60 -1.69 16.48
N TRP A 333 -14.00 -2.92 16.19
CA TRP A 333 -13.17 -4.12 16.38
C TRP A 333 -11.95 -4.13 15.46
N ALA A 334 -12.12 -3.72 14.19
CA ALA A 334 -11.06 -3.67 13.18
C ALA A 334 -10.04 -2.55 13.42
N GLY A 335 -10.23 -1.70 14.42
CA GLY A 335 -9.25 -0.69 14.83
C GLY A 335 -8.02 -1.32 15.50
N LEU A 336 -7.32 -2.22 14.78
CA LEU A 336 -6.09 -2.84 15.26
C LEU A 336 -5.01 -1.78 15.49
N ARG A 337 -4.16 -2.01 16.48
CA ARG A 337 -2.99 -1.16 16.73
C ARG A 337 -1.77 -1.83 16.09
N GLY A 338 -0.91 -1.04 15.49
CA GLY A 338 0.20 -1.56 14.69
C GLY A 338 1.52 -0.85 14.92
N ALA A 339 2.38 -0.93 13.92
CA ALA A 339 3.73 -0.41 13.95
C ALA A 339 3.80 1.08 14.29
N THR A 340 2.91 1.89 13.71
CA THR A 340 2.89 3.35 13.89
C THR A 340 2.81 3.74 15.35
N SER A 341 1.94 3.07 16.13
CA SER A 341 1.84 3.32 17.57
C SER A 341 3.14 3.01 18.32
N VAL A 342 3.85 1.94 17.96
CA VAL A 342 5.13 1.60 18.61
C VAL A 342 6.24 2.55 18.17
N VAL A 343 6.27 2.96 16.91
CA VAL A 343 7.21 4.00 16.43
C VAL A 343 7.01 5.30 17.20
N PHE A 344 5.76 5.72 17.39
CA PHE A 344 5.49 6.92 18.20
C PHE A 344 5.88 6.73 19.68
N ALA A 345 5.76 5.53 20.23
CA ALA A 345 6.26 5.24 21.56
C ALA A 345 7.79 5.32 21.64
N ILE A 346 8.52 4.92 20.59
CA ILE A 346 9.98 5.11 20.53
C ILE A 346 10.33 6.61 20.48
N ILE A 347 9.61 7.41 19.67
CA ILE A 347 9.79 8.88 19.62
C ILE A 347 9.62 9.47 21.03
N VAL A 348 8.60 9.01 21.77
CA VAL A 348 8.40 9.43 23.18
C VAL A 348 9.57 9.03 24.08
N THR A 349 10.12 7.82 23.90
CA THR A 349 11.22 7.31 24.71
C THR A 349 12.54 8.04 24.45
N VAL A 350 12.74 8.50 23.21
CA VAL A 350 13.96 9.26 22.81
C VAL A 350 13.83 10.75 23.13
N ASP A 351 12.60 11.25 23.29
CA ASP A 351 12.35 12.67 23.56
C ASP A 351 12.82 13.06 24.99
N ASP A 352 13.32 14.30 25.14
CA ASP A 352 13.77 14.83 26.43
C ASP A 352 12.65 15.05 27.46
N ALA A 353 11.38 14.89 27.08
CA ALA A 353 10.26 14.92 27.99
C ALA A 353 10.30 13.69 28.90
N TYR A 354 10.49 13.92 30.20
CA TYR A 354 10.52 12.83 31.17
C TYR A 354 9.16 12.16 31.32
N THR A 355 9.14 10.83 31.18
CA THR A 355 8.01 9.97 31.55
C THR A 355 8.40 9.03 32.68
N LYS A 356 7.58 8.90 33.70
CA LYS A 356 7.80 7.95 34.82
C LYS A 356 7.48 6.53 34.40
N SER A 357 6.58 6.40 33.44
CA SER A 357 6.06 5.12 32.98
C SER A 357 6.80 4.67 31.72
N ASP A 358 7.01 3.38 31.60
CA ASP A 358 7.58 2.78 30.40
C ASP A 358 6.55 2.75 29.27
N VAL A 359 6.41 3.87 28.57
CA VAL A 359 5.45 4.06 27.48
C VAL A 359 5.70 3.07 26.34
N PHE A 360 6.99 2.79 26.04
CA PHE A 360 7.33 1.87 24.96
C PHE A 360 6.77 0.46 25.19
N HIS A 361 7.06 -0.16 26.33
CA HIS A 361 6.62 -1.51 26.60
C HIS A 361 5.09 -1.61 26.85
N ILE A 362 4.46 -0.56 27.43
CA ILE A 362 3.00 -0.48 27.54
C ILE A 362 2.36 -0.55 26.14
N VAL A 363 2.80 0.32 25.23
CA VAL A 363 2.27 0.39 23.87
C VAL A 363 2.60 -0.89 23.08
N PHE A 364 3.81 -1.41 23.24
CA PHE A 364 4.23 -2.67 22.63
C PHE A 364 3.34 -3.85 23.04
N CYS A 365 3.05 -4.01 24.34
CA CYS A 365 2.12 -5.03 24.84
C CYS A 365 0.72 -4.86 24.28
N ILE A 366 0.22 -3.61 24.19
CA ILE A 366 -1.10 -3.32 23.60
C ILE A 366 -1.13 -3.75 22.13
N VAL A 367 -0.10 -3.41 21.34
CA VAL A 367 0.00 -3.78 19.92
C VAL A 367 0.07 -5.30 19.76
N LEU A 368 0.88 -5.98 20.59
CA LEU A 368 1.01 -7.43 20.56
C LEU A 368 -0.34 -8.12 20.80
N MET A 369 -1.08 -7.67 21.83
CA MET A 369 -2.42 -8.19 22.12
C MET A 369 -3.43 -7.84 21.04
N SER A 370 -3.39 -6.62 20.50
CA SER A 370 -4.30 -6.17 19.46
C SER A 370 -4.12 -7.00 18.19
N VAL A 371 -2.90 -7.11 17.68
CA VAL A 371 -2.61 -7.90 16.47
C VAL A 371 -2.88 -9.38 16.72
N GLY A 372 -2.44 -9.92 17.87
CA GLY A 372 -2.57 -11.33 18.20
C GLY A 372 -4.02 -11.77 18.46
N ILE A 373 -4.77 -11.01 19.25
CA ILE A 373 -6.14 -11.41 19.68
C ILE A 373 -7.18 -10.84 18.71
N GLN A 374 -7.24 -9.49 18.56
CA GLN A 374 -8.27 -8.87 17.72
C GLN A 374 -8.09 -9.24 16.24
N GLY A 375 -6.83 -9.23 15.73
CA GLY A 375 -6.54 -9.60 14.36
C GLY A 375 -6.96 -11.03 14.04
N THR A 376 -6.61 -11.99 14.88
CA THR A 376 -6.98 -13.41 14.70
C THR A 376 -8.50 -13.65 14.80
N LEU A 377 -9.20 -12.90 15.65
CA LEU A 377 -10.65 -13.03 15.80
C LEU A 377 -11.46 -12.22 14.77
N LEU A 378 -10.84 -11.32 14.02
CA LEU A 378 -11.51 -10.44 13.05
C LEU A 378 -12.44 -11.20 12.08
N PRO A 379 -12.05 -12.32 11.44
CA PRO A 379 -12.94 -13.05 10.53
C PRO A 379 -14.18 -13.60 11.25
N LYS A 380 -14.01 -14.09 12.47
CA LYS A 380 -15.12 -14.62 13.26
C LYS A 380 -16.09 -13.52 13.69
N VAL A 381 -15.57 -12.36 14.06
CA VAL A 381 -16.38 -11.18 14.43
C VAL A 381 -17.13 -10.66 13.20
N ALA A 382 -16.48 -10.54 12.04
CA ALA A 382 -17.11 -10.13 10.79
C ALA A 382 -18.26 -11.07 10.40
N ALA A 383 -18.06 -12.39 10.53
CA ALA A 383 -19.10 -13.39 10.28
C ALA A 383 -20.27 -13.26 11.29
N LYS A 384 -19.99 -13.15 12.59
CA LYS A 384 -21.02 -13.02 13.63
C LYS A 384 -21.87 -11.75 13.48
N LEU A 385 -21.28 -10.67 12.95
CA LEU A 385 -21.97 -9.42 12.69
C LEU A 385 -22.67 -9.40 11.32
N ASN A 386 -22.65 -10.50 10.55
CA ASN A 386 -23.21 -10.59 9.18
C ASN A 386 -22.65 -9.49 8.24
N MET A 387 -21.36 -9.15 8.38
CA MET A 387 -20.70 -8.10 7.63
C MET A 387 -19.83 -8.64 6.49
N ILE A 388 -19.83 -9.96 6.26
CA ILE A 388 -19.15 -10.59 5.12
C ILE A 388 -20.05 -10.45 3.90
N ASP A 389 -19.46 -10.07 2.77
CA ASP A 389 -20.13 -9.97 1.47
C ASP A 389 -19.74 -11.18 0.63
N ASP A 390 -20.72 -12.04 0.34
CA ASP A 390 -20.53 -13.28 -0.42
C ASP A 390 -20.80 -13.07 -1.93
N GLU A 391 -21.34 -11.90 -2.34
CA GLU A 391 -21.81 -11.65 -3.72
C GLU A 391 -20.76 -10.95 -4.59
N GLU A 392 -19.76 -10.28 -4.02
CA GLU A 392 -18.72 -9.62 -4.80
C GLU A 392 -17.41 -10.43 -4.84
N ASN A 393 -16.79 -10.45 -6.01
CA ASN A 393 -15.45 -10.99 -6.22
C ASN A 393 -14.46 -10.43 -5.19
N VAL A 394 -13.72 -11.36 -4.58
CA VAL A 394 -12.76 -11.13 -3.50
C VAL A 394 -12.02 -9.80 -3.61
N MET A 395 -12.20 -9.00 -2.58
CA MET A 395 -11.51 -7.76 -2.21
C MET A 395 -10.60 -7.13 -3.26
N ARG A 396 -11.15 -6.14 -3.95
CA ARG A 396 -10.33 -5.09 -4.56
C ARG A 396 -10.10 -4.00 -3.51
N THR A 397 -9.00 -4.11 -2.78
CA THR A 397 -8.51 -2.97 -2.00
C THR A 397 -7.96 -1.91 -2.95
N PHE A 398 -7.85 -0.66 -2.49
CA PHE A 398 -7.24 0.40 -3.29
C PHE A 398 -5.83 0.03 -3.77
N ASN A 399 -5.13 -0.85 -3.05
CA ASN A 399 -3.76 -1.30 -3.34
C ASN A 399 -3.69 -2.50 -4.29
N ASP A 400 -4.79 -3.18 -4.61
CA ASP A 400 -4.77 -4.30 -5.56
C ASP A 400 -4.62 -3.78 -7.00
N TYR A 401 -3.42 -3.33 -7.33
CA TYR A 401 -2.96 -3.17 -8.71
C TYR A 401 -2.53 -4.51 -9.34
N SER A 402 -2.53 -5.57 -8.56
CA SER A 402 -2.25 -6.94 -8.98
C SER A 402 -3.42 -7.62 -9.68
N ASP A 403 -4.48 -6.90 -10.06
CA ASP A 403 -5.35 -7.39 -11.11
C ASP A 403 -4.56 -7.42 -12.44
N GLU A 404 -3.66 -8.36 -12.55
CA GLU A 404 -3.50 -9.08 -13.77
C GLU A 404 -4.88 -9.67 -14.05
N THR A 405 -5.65 -8.90 -14.80
CA THR A 405 -6.83 -9.47 -15.43
C THR A 405 -6.27 -10.63 -16.26
N GLU A 406 -6.68 -11.87 -15.92
CA GLU A 406 -6.44 -13.06 -16.75
C GLU A 406 -6.86 -12.81 -18.21
N VAL A 407 -7.39 -11.63 -18.48
CA VAL A 407 -7.94 -11.17 -19.74
C VAL A 407 -7.12 -9.98 -20.25
N GLN A 408 -6.38 -10.16 -21.32
CA GLN A 408 -5.71 -9.09 -22.05
C GLN A 408 -6.64 -8.51 -23.13
N PHE A 409 -6.59 -7.18 -23.29
CA PHE A 409 -7.33 -6.51 -24.34
C PHE A 409 -6.44 -6.25 -25.55
N ILE A 410 -6.83 -6.78 -26.70
CA ILE A 410 -6.15 -6.59 -27.98
C ILE A 410 -6.98 -5.64 -28.83
N LYS A 411 -6.34 -4.60 -29.37
CA LYS A 411 -6.94 -3.67 -30.33
C LYS A 411 -6.68 -4.16 -31.74
N LEU A 412 -7.74 -4.43 -32.52
CA LEU A 412 -7.67 -4.85 -33.91
C LEU A 412 -8.43 -3.87 -34.80
N SER A 413 -7.79 -3.33 -35.82
CA SER A 413 -8.44 -2.50 -36.84
C SER A 413 -8.91 -3.37 -38.00
N VAL A 414 -10.18 -3.24 -38.37
CA VAL A 414 -10.77 -3.99 -39.48
C VAL A 414 -10.55 -3.23 -40.79
N THR A 415 -9.75 -3.79 -41.69
CA THR A 415 -9.53 -3.26 -43.03
C THR A 415 -10.58 -3.80 -44.01
N GLU A 416 -10.69 -3.23 -45.19
CA GLU A 416 -11.57 -3.73 -46.26
C GLU A 416 -11.25 -5.18 -46.68
N GLU A 417 -9.97 -5.56 -46.58
CA GLU A 417 -9.48 -6.91 -46.87
C GLU A 417 -9.68 -7.90 -45.70
N SER A 418 -10.20 -7.44 -44.56
CA SER A 418 -10.39 -8.30 -43.39
C SER A 418 -11.47 -9.36 -43.65
N VAL A 419 -11.16 -10.61 -43.33
CA VAL A 419 -12.09 -11.74 -43.41
C VAL A 419 -13.35 -11.52 -42.55
N TRP A 420 -13.29 -10.63 -41.59
CA TRP A 420 -14.38 -10.32 -40.67
C TRP A 420 -15.26 -9.15 -41.13
N ALA A 421 -14.80 -8.38 -42.13
CA ALA A 421 -15.57 -7.26 -42.66
C ALA A 421 -16.87 -7.74 -43.31
N GLY A 422 -17.99 -7.12 -42.95
CA GLY A 422 -19.29 -7.44 -43.47
C GLY A 422 -20.00 -8.65 -42.82
N ARG A 423 -19.35 -9.39 -41.91
CA ARG A 423 -19.93 -10.56 -41.21
C ARG A 423 -20.52 -10.17 -39.87
N LYS A 424 -21.51 -10.96 -39.41
CA LYS A 424 -22.04 -10.86 -38.04
C LYS A 424 -21.08 -11.58 -37.08
N ILE A 425 -20.97 -11.10 -35.86
CA ILE A 425 -20.06 -11.67 -34.84
C ILE A 425 -20.35 -13.16 -34.63
N LYS A 426 -21.63 -13.56 -34.56
CA LYS A 426 -22.02 -14.96 -34.39
C LYS A 426 -21.59 -15.90 -35.53
N ASP A 427 -21.33 -15.34 -36.71
CA ASP A 427 -20.98 -16.09 -37.93
C ASP A 427 -19.44 -16.15 -38.12
N ILE A 428 -18.67 -15.57 -37.20
CA ILE A 428 -17.21 -15.59 -37.20
C ILE A 428 -16.71 -16.65 -36.21
N PRO A 429 -15.94 -17.65 -36.66
CA PRO A 429 -15.37 -18.66 -35.78
C PRO A 429 -14.18 -18.04 -34.99
N PHE A 430 -14.46 -17.36 -33.88
CA PHE A 430 -13.40 -16.90 -32.99
C PHE A 430 -12.75 -18.08 -32.27
N PRO A 431 -11.44 -18.07 -32.02
CA PRO A 431 -10.79 -19.02 -31.15
C PRO A 431 -11.45 -19.05 -29.76
N ARG A 432 -11.41 -20.22 -29.09
CA ARG A 432 -11.86 -20.32 -27.69
C ARG A 432 -11.07 -19.34 -26.82
N GLY A 433 -11.75 -18.61 -25.94
CA GLY A 433 -11.12 -17.58 -25.08
C GLY A 433 -11.01 -16.18 -25.71
N LEU A 434 -11.38 -15.98 -26.98
CA LEU A 434 -11.40 -14.67 -27.61
C LEU A 434 -12.82 -14.12 -27.72
N LEU A 435 -13.06 -12.91 -27.16
CA LEU A 435 -14.37 -12.26 -27.19
C LEU A 435 -14.25 -10.81 -27.70
N VAL A 436 -15.14 -10.39 -28.59
CA VAL A 436 -15.27 -8.97 -28.97
C VAL A 436 -16.04 -8.23 -27.88
N VAL A 437 -15.35 -7.38 -27.12
CA VAL A 437 -15.92 -6.66 -25.97
C VAL A 437 -16.51 -5.32 -26.37
N MET A 438 -15.90 -4.65 -27.37
CA MET A 438 -16.33 -3.34 -27.83
C MET A 438 -15.93 -3.14 -29.29
N ILE A 439 -16.77 -2.44 -30.04
CA ILE A 439 -16.49 -1.95 -31.39
C ILE A 439 -16.47 -0.43 -31.34
N ILE A 440 -15.38 0.18 -31.81
CA ILE A 440 -15.31 1.63 -32.03
C ILE A 440 -15.50 1.89 -33.51
N ARG A 441 -16.61 2.53 -33.84
CA ARG A 441 -16.99 2.89 -35.21
C ARG A 441 -16.97 4.39 -35.37
N GLY A 442 -15.95 4.92 -35.99
CA GLY A 442 -15.72 6.37 -36.03
C GLY A 442 -15.52 6.93 -34.63
N ARG A 443 -16.49 7.67 -34.10
CA ARG A 443 -16.50 8.23 -32.72
C ARG A 443 -17.43 7.50 -31.76
N GLU A 444 -18.24 6.55 -32.25
CA GLU A 444 -19.20 5.80 -31.44
C GLU A 444 -18.59 4.53 -30.86
N LYS A 445 -18.97 4.22 -29.61
CA LYS A 445 -18.65 2.98 -28.94
C LYS A 445 -19.88 2.07 -28.95
N VAL A 446 -19.79 0.96 -29.69
CA VAL A 446 -20.87 -0.03 -29.84
C VAL A 446 -20.56 -1.22 -28.94
N ILE A 447 -21.49 -1.58 -28.06
CA ILE A 447 -21.43 -2.85 -27.30
C ILE A 447 -21.93 -3.95 -28.24
N PRO A 448 -21.07 -4.90 -28.62
CA PRO A 448 -21.42 -5.88 -29.64
C PRO A 448 -22.34 -6.98 -29.08
N THR A 449 -23.22 -7.46 -29.93
CA THR A 449 -24.00 -8.68 -29.72
C THR A 449 -23.70 -9.65 -30.85
N GLY A 450 -24.09 -10.93 -30.72
CA GLY A 450 -23.89 -11.89 -31.79
C GLY A 450 -24.51 -11.48 -33.14
N LYS A 451 -25.51 -10.59 -33.15
CA LYS A 451 -26.16 -10.03 -34.36
C LYS A 451 -25.44 -8.79 -34.91
N THR A 452 -24.52 -8.22 -34.18
CA THR A 452 -23.78 -7.01 -34.61
C THR A 452 -22.89 -7.35 -35.80
N LYS A 453 -22.97 -6.52 -36.85
CA LYS A 453 -22.17 -6.66 -38.07
C LYS A 453 -20.88 -5.84 -37.91
N ILE A 454 -19.73 -6.46 -38.17
CA ILE A 454 -18.44 -5.81 -38.21
C ILE A 454 -18.29 -5.13 -39.58
N LEU A 455 -17.88 -3.86 -39.60
CA LEU A 455 -17.68 -3.08 -40.84
C LEU A 455 -16.20 -2.78 -41.03
N ALA A 456 -15.80 -2.56 -42.29
CA ALA A 456 -14.49 -2.01 -42.59
C ALA A 456 -14.34 -0.63 -41.93
N GLY A 457 -13.19 -0.34 -41.34
CA GLY A 457 -12.93 0.88 -40.55
C GLY A 457 -13.28 0.73 -39.06
N ASP A 458 -13.94 -0.33 -38.63
CA ASP A 458 -14.17 -0.60 -37.21
C ASP A 458 -12.87 -0.91 -36.48
N ILE A 459 -12.78 -0.48 -35.22
CA ILE A 459 -11.74 -0.89 -34.31
C ILE A 459 -12.37 -1.81 -33.27
N LEU A 460 -11.94 -3.06 -33.24
CA LEU A 460 -12.41 -4.05 -32.28
C LEU A 460 -11.51 -4.04 -31.04
N ALA A 461 -12.13 -4.00 -29.87
CA ALA A 461 -11.45 -4.37 -28.62
C ALA A 461 -11.80 -5.84 -28.35
N LEU A 462 -10.81 -6.69 -28.44
CA LEU A 462 -10.93 -8.13 -28.19
C LEU A 462 -10.39 -8.42 -26.79
N SER A 463 -11.07 -9.26 -26.01
CA SER A 463 -10.50 -9.86 -24.82
C SER A 463 -9.95 -11.23 -25.17
N ALA A 464 -8.75 -11.54 -24.68
CA ALA A 464 -8.11 -12.85 -24.77
C ALA A 464 -7.59 -13.24 -23.38
N GLU A 465 -7.54 -14.53 -23.09
CA GLU A 465 -6.83 -15.03 -21.92
C GLU A 465 -5.36 -14.66 -22.01
N GLY A 466 -4.79 -14.17 -20.91
CA GLY A 466 -3.36 -13.89 -20.83
C GLY A 466 -2.56 -15.17 -20.99
N PHE A 467 -1.55 -15.15 -21.83
CA PHE A 467 -0.63 -16.28 -21.97
C PHE A 467 0.37 -16.23 -20.82
N TYR A 468 0.27 -17.18 -19.91
CA TYR A 468 1.24 -17.44 -18.84
C TYR A 468 1.88 -18.78 -19.14
N ASP A 469 3.08 -18.75 -19.67
CA ASP A 469 3.88 -19.96 -19.87
C ASP A 469 5.16 -19.86 -19.03
N ASP A 470 5.39 -20.87 -18.18
CA ASP A 470 6.65 -21.07 -17.46
C ASP A 470 7.76 -21.59 -18.37
N SER A 471 7.48 -21.85 -19.65
CA SER A 471 8.48 -22.18 -20.65
C SER A 471 9.25 -20.90 -21.04
N ASN A 472 10.57 -20.97 -20.99
CA ASN A 472 11.48 -19.88 -21.34
C ASN A 472 11.34 -19.49 -22.82
N PHE A 473 10.36 -18.63 -23.15
CA PHE A 473 10.32 -17.96 -24.45
C PHE A 473 11.49 -16.97 -24.52
N VAL A 474 12.52 -17.33 -25.24
CA VAL A 474 13.64 -16.43 -25.48
C VAL A 474 13.28 -15.52 -26.67
N LEU A 475 13.07 -14.24 -26.40
CA LEU A 475 12.93 -13.23 -27.43
C LEU A 475 14.30 -12.63 -27.72
N SER A 476 14.74 -12.73 -28.97
CA SER A 476 15.96 -12.11 -29.47
C SER A 476 15.66 -10.89 -30.33
N GLU A 477 16.49 -9.84 -30.22
CA GLU A 477 16.37 -8.64 -31.08
C GLU A 477 17.46 -8.66 -32.17
N VAL A 478 17.02 -8.60 -33.44
CA VAL A 478 17.89 -8.50 -34.59
C VAL A 478 17.77 -7.08 -35.19
N LYS A 479 18.86 -6.31 -35.13
CA LYS A 479 18.91 -4.96 -35.77
C LYS A 479 19.26 -5.12 -37.25
N ILE A 480 18.44 -4.50 -38.08
CA ILE A 480 18.63 -4.52 -39.52
C ILE A 480 19.41 -3.28 -39.94
N ASP A 481 20.60 -3.46 -40.42
CA ASP A 481 21.39 -2.43 -41.10
C ASP A 481 21.25 -2.52 -42.62
N SER A 482 21.87 -1.58 -43.35
CA SER A 482 21.81 -1.55 -44.82
C SER A 482 22.53 -2.71 -45.52
N ARG A 483 23.35 -3.49 -44.79
CA ARG A 483 24.13 -4.64 -45.29
C ARG A 483 23.50 -5.98 -44.91
N HIS A 484 22.45 -5.97 -44.09
CA HIS A 484 21.78 -7.19 -43.64
C HIS A 484 21.00 -7.82 -44.80
N ASP A 485 21.14 -9.12 -45.03
CA ASP A 485 20.52 -9.87 -46.14
C ASP A 485 18.99 -9.72 -46.21
N TRP A 486 18.35 -9.42 -45.08
CA TRP A 486 16.90 -9.24 -44.99
C TRP A 486 16.45 -7.82 -45.31
N CYS A 487 17.39 -6.87 -45.43
CA CYS A 487 17.04 -5.48 -45.69
C CYS A 487 16.47 -5.29 -47.12
N GLY A 488 15.27 -4.74 -47.25
CA GLY A 488 14.59 -4.51 -48.53
C GLY A 488 13.68 -5.64 -48.98
N ASN A 489 13.80 -6.84 -48.40
CA ASN A 489 12.99 -8.02 -48.77
C ASN A 489 11.64 -8.03 -48.01
N ARG A 490 10.65 -8.73 -48.56
CA ARG A 490 9.39 -9.02 -47.85
C ARG A 490 9.60 -10.13 -46.85
N ILE A 491 8.83 -10.09 -45.77
CA ILE A 491 8.91 -11.14 -44.74
C ILE A 491 8.62 -12.53 -45.33
N SER A 492 7.70 -12.63 -46.31
CA SER A 492 7.40 -13.88 -47.00
C SER A 492 8.51 -14.41 -47.88
N GLU A 493 9.53 -13.58 -48.18
CA GLU A 493 10.67 -13.92 -49.05
C GLU A 493 11.92 -14.24 -48.22
N LEU A 494 11.85 -14.16 -46.88
CA LEU A 494 12.99 -14.38 -46.02
C LEU A 494 13.19 -15.88 -45.75
N SER A 495 14.43 -16.31 -45.80
CA SER A 495 14.84 -17.61 -45.28
C SER A 495 15.00 -17.50 -43.74
N ILE A 496 13.89 -17.68 -43.02
CA ILE A 496 13.87 -17.75 -41.54
C ILE A 496 13.97 -19.23 -41.17
N PRO A 497 14.76 -19.61 -40.13
CA PRO A 497 14.78 -20.97 -39.62
C PRO A 497 13.38 -21.46 -39.24
N ASP A 498 13.07 -22.74 -39.49
CA ASP A 498 11.73 -23.32 -39.26
C ASP A 498 11.27 -23.25 -37.79
N ASP A 499 12.21 -23.09 -36.86
CA ASP A 499 12.02 -22.98 -35.41
C ASP A 499 11.94 -21.52 -34.92
N SER A 500 11.98 -20.55 -35.82
CA SER A 500 12.01 -19.13 -35.50
C SER A 500 10.84 -18.36 -36.13
N LEU A 501 10.32 -17.37 -35.40
CA LEU A 501 9.23 -16.53 -35.87
C LEU A 501 9.51 -15.05 -35.55
N ILE A 502 9.27 -14.18 -36.52
CA ILE A 502 9.26 -12.73 -36.26
C ILE A 502 7.95 -12.37 -35.55
N VAL A 503 8.03 -11.96 -34.27
CA VAL A 503 6.86 -11.63 -33.44
C VAL A 503 6.44 -10.18 -33.64
N MET A 504 7.40 -9.25 -33.75
CA MET A 504 7.13 -7.83 -33.99
C MET A 504 8.33 -7.14 -34.65
N ILE A 505 8.06 -5.98 -35.25
CA ILE A 505 9.07 -5.11 -35.83
C ILE A 505 8.97 -3.73 -35.19
N LYS A 506 10.06 -3.25 -34.60
CA LYS A 506 10.18 -1.88 -34.10
C LYS A 506 10.78 -0.99 -35.19
N ARG A 507 10.03 0.00 -35.69
CA ARG A 507 10.45 0.94 -36.73
C ARG A 507 10.22 2.37 -36.25
N ARG A 508 11.29 3.14 -36.05
CA ARG A 508 11.24 4.56 -35.63
C ARG A 508 10.33 4.78 -34.41
N GLY A 509 10.41 3.91 -33.40
CA GLY A 509 9.60 4.00 -32.17
C GLY A 509 8.17 3.48 -32.29
N HIS A 510 7.73 2.96 -33.45
CA HIS A 510 6.44 2.32 -33.64
C HIS A 510 6.60 0.80 -33.75
N THR A 511 5.68 0.07 -33.09
CA THR A 511 5.60 -1.39 -33.21
C THR A 511 4.70 -1.76 -34.41
N LEU A 512 5.23 -2.61 -35.30
CA LEU A 512 4.51 -3.14 -36.45
C LEU A 512 4.30 -4.64 -36.26
N ILE A 513 3.10 -5.12 -36.57
CA ILE A 513 2.83 -6.56 -36.60
C ILE A 513 3.37 -7.12 -37.92
N PRO A 514 4.21 -8.18 -37.88
CA PRO A 514 4.79 -8.74 -39.08
C PRO A 514 3.72 -9.41 -39.96
N GLY A 515 3.66 -9.02 -41.19
CA GLY A 515 2.80 -9.66 -42.20
C GLY A 515 3.66 -10.01 -43.42
N GLY A 516 3.35 -11.11 -44.12
CA GLY A 516 4.18 -11.60 -45.23
C GLY A 516 4.48 -10.57 -46.32
N LYS A 517 3.58 -9.61 -46.56
CA LYS A 517 3.77 -8.51 -47.56
C LYS A 517 4.62 -7.34 -47.03
N LEU A 518 4.93 -7.29 -45.72
CA LEU A 518 5.69 -6.21 -45.09
C LEU A 518 7.16 -6.27 -45.55
N ARG A 519 7.70 -5.15 -46.02
CA ARG A 519 9.14 -5.04 -46.37
C ARG A 519 9.94 -4.56 -45.17
N ILE A 520 11.03 -5.24 -44.88
CA ILE A 520 12.00 -4.89 -43.86
C ILE A 520 12.85 -3.72 -44.38
N ARG A 521 13.11 -2.75 -43.50
CA ARG A 521 13.86 -1.54 -43.85
C ARG A 521 15.09 -1.38 -42.97
N ASN A 522 16.05 -0.66 -43.47
CA ASN A 522 17.20 -0.24 -42.67
C ASN A 522 16.74 0.53 -41.43
N GLY A 523 17.28 0.17 -40.29
CA GLY A 523 16.92 0.71 -38.95
C GLY A 523 15.75 -0.01 -38.27
N ASP A 524 15.18 -1.06 -38.86
CA ASP A 524 14.21 -1.92 -38.18
C ASP A 524 14.90 -2.78 -37.10
N VAL A 525 14.21 -3.02 -36.01
CA VAL A 525 14.60 -4.01 -35.04
C VAL A 525 13.53 -5.10 -35.02
N LEU A 526 13.91 -6.28 -35.45
CA LEU A 526 13.04 -7.46 -35.47
C LEU A 526 13.12 -8.15 -34.10
N VAL A 527 11.98 -8.38 -33.48
CA VAL A 527 11.90 -9.23 -32.29
C VAL A 527 11.45 -10.59 -32.75
N MET A 528 12.28 -11.59 -32.50
CA MET A 528 12.10 -12.97 -32.94
C MET A 528 12.02 -13.90 -31.73
N THR A 529 11.20 -14.93 -31.82
CA THR A 529 11.25 -16.08 -30.92
C THR A 529 11.95 -17.25 -31.61
N SER A 530 12.74 -18.00 -30.88
CA SER A 530 13.32 -19.26 -31.31
C SER A 530 13.12 -20.32 -30.21
N ASN A 531 12.85 -21.54 -30.60
CA ASN A 531 12.97 -22.68 -29.68
C ASN A 531 14.45 -23.01 -29.51
N ASN A 532 14.98 -22.85 -28.30
CA ASN A 532 16.28 -23.43 -27.93
C ASN A 532 16.09 -24.84 -27.46
#